data_b90c26744cbfe3bc25823849e8653102
#
_entry.id   b90c26744cbfe3bc25823849e8653102
#
_cell.length_a   1.000
_cell.length_b   1.000
_cell.length_c   1.000
_cell.angle_alpha   90.00
_cell.angle_beta   90.00
_cell.angle_gamma   90.00
#
_symmetry.space_group_name_H-M   'P 1'
#
loop_
_entity.id
_entity.type
_entity.pdbx_description
1 polymer ?
#
loop_
_entity_poly.entity_id
_entity_poly.type
_entity_poly.pdbx_seq_one_letter_code
_entity_poly.pdbx_strand_id
1 'polypeptide(L)'
;MNKQHWFKQAMTIGLCTTIGFSALLATGAGTAPAAASAVSADAVSADSVSADSVSASSTGSKVVSFGKKYLGTRYQFGASTSTTRYFDCSSFTQYIFKKYGVDLPRTSVAQSKVGKSVSKANLRVGDLVFFSSGSRANGKNVTHVAVYAGNGKILHTYGSPGVTISDLNSGNWKKTYLKSRRVL
;
A
#
# COMPACT_ATOMS: atom_id res chain seq x y z
N MET A 1 30.30 12.93 -32.53
CA MET A 1 30.64 14.24 -31.98
C MET A 1 29.72 14.57 -30.84
N ASN A 2 30.31 14.64 -29.76
CA ASN A 2 30.09 14.89 -28.35
C ASN A 2 29.32 16.19 -28.06
N LYS A 3 28.40 16.16 -27.07
CA LYS A 3 28.23 17.27 -26.11
C LYS A 3 27.39 16.80 -24.92
N GLN A 4 28.09 16.52 -23.84
CA GLN A 4 27.56 16.45 -22.49
C GLN A 4 27.19 17.86 -22.03
N HIS A 5 25.98 18.04 -21.48
CA HIS A 5 25.66 19.21 -20.66
C HIS A 5 25.43 18.74 -19.21
N TRP A 6 26.43 19.03 -18.42
CA TRP A 6 26.46 18.87 -16.97
C TRP A 6 25.88 20.14 -16.35
N PHE A 7 24.71 20.05 -15.72
CA PHE A 7 24.22 21.13 -14.87
C PHE A 7 24.59 20.84 -13.42
N LYS A 8 25.55 21.62 -12.93
CA LYS A 8 25.81 21.82 -11.50
C LYS A 8 24.71 22.72 -10.96
N GLN A 9 23.99 22.31 -9.92
CA GLN A 9 23.24 23.25 -9.09
C GLN A 9 23.84 23.27 -7.70
N ALA A 10 24.14 24.51 -7.30
CA ALA A 10 24.81 24.89 -6.09
C ALA A 10 23.89 24.76 -4.86
N MET A 11 24.49 24.32 -3.76
CA MET A 11 23.98 24.44 -2.40
C MET A 11 23.76 25.90 -2.03
N THR A 12 22.58 26.20 -1.47
CA THR A 12 22.40 27.42 -0.68
C THR A 12 22.05 27.01 0.75
N ILE A 13 22.97 27.27 1.64
CA ILE A 13 22.83 27.14 3.08
C ILE A 13 22.16 28.42 3.56
N GLY A 14 20.96 28.28 4.13
CA GLY A 14 20.27 29.39 4.80
C GLY A 14 20.29 29.17 6.31
N LEU A 15 21.06 29.99 6.97
CA LEU A 15 21.35 30.04 8.41
C LEU A 15 20.29 30.87 9.16
N CYS A 16 19.81 30.31 10.27
CA CYS A 16 19.50 30.95 11.54
C CYS A 16 18.48 32.10 11.62
N THR A 17 17.53 31.98 12.55
CA THR A 17 17.48 32.95 13.66
C THR A 17 16.56 32.45 14.78
N THR A 18 17.12 32.36 15.96
CA THR A 18 16.49 32.23 17.27
C THR A 18 15.97 33.60 17.75
N ILE A 19 14.75 33.69 18.23
CA ILE A 19 14.25 34.75 19.13
C ILE A 19 13.27 34.02 20.05
N GLY A 20 13.42 33.88 21.36
CA GLY A 20 13.66 34.95 22.33
C GLY A 20 12.41 35.04 23.20
N PHE A 21 12.44 34.33 24.27
CA PHE A 21 11.93 34.48 25.62
C PHE A 21 11.13 35.76 25.92
N SER A 22 9.94 35.62 26.53
CA SER A 22 9.46 36.52 27.59
C SER A 22 8.43 35.82 28.45
N ALA A 23 8.81 35.61 29.68
CA ALA A 23 7.95 35.26 30.82
C ALA A 23 7.24 36.52 31.34
N LEU A 24 5.96 36.39 31.66
CA LEU A 24 5.27 37.37 32.50
C LEU A 24 4.48 36.61 33.58
N LEU A 25 4.96 36.76 34.79
CA LEU A 25 4.27 36.39 36.03
C LEU A 25 3.21 37.47 36.34
N ALA A 26 1.99 37.07 36.58
CA ALA A 26 1.02 37.88 37.30
C ALA A 26 0.28 37.02 38.32
N THR A 27 0.55 37.31 39.58
CA THR A 27 -0.16 36.84 40.77
C THR A 27 -1.50 37.57 40.89
N GLY A 28 -2.58 36.86 41.10
CA GLY A 28 -3.88 37.41 41.44
C GLY A 28 -4.74 36.38 42.17
N ALA A 29 -4.80 36.51 43.50
CA ALA A 29 -5.71 35.74 44.34
C ALA A 29 -7.14 36.24 44.19
N GLY A 30 -8.12 35.36 43.99
CA GLY A 30 -9.55 35.64 44.01
C GLY A 30 -10.36 34.41 44.33
N THR A 31 -11.01 34.47 45.46
CA THR A 31 -11.86 33.49 46.14
C THR A 31 -13.01 32.93 45.29
N ALA A 32 -13.35 31.66 45.56
CA ALA A 32 -14.48 30.86 45.02
C ALA A 32 -15.87 31.46 45.37
N PRO A 33 -16.95 31.01 44.68
CA PRO A 33 -17.64 29.80 45.15
C PRO A 33 -18.11 28.83 44.06
N ALA A 34 -18.39 27.64 44.54
CA ALA A 34 -18.84 26.46 43.84
C ALA A 34 -20.10 26.63 43.02
N ALA A 35 -20.09 26.10 41.76
CA ALA A 35 -21.25 25.60 41.09
C ALA A 35 -20.88 24.26 40.44
N ALA A 36 -21.43 23.20 40.98
CA ALA A 36 -21.33 21.86 40.45
C ALA A 36 -22.14 21.80 39.16
N SER A 37 -21.47 21.79 38.02
CA SER A 37 -22.07 21.35 36.75
C SER A 37 -21.60 19.93 36.46
N ALA A 38 -22.54 18.99 36.54
CA ALA A 38 -22.33 17.62 36.12
C ALA A 38 -21.99 17.59 34.63
N VAL A 39 -20.74 17.37 34.31
CA VAL A 39 -20.32 17.06 32.95
C VAL A 39 -20.62 15.59 32.75
N SER A 40 -21.65 15.29 31.94
CA SER A 40 -21.92 13.97 31.42
C SER A 40 -20.67 13.49 30.70
N ALA A 41 -20.07 12.42 31.23
CA ALA A 41 -19.03 11.69 30.53
C ALA A 41 -19.68 11.00 29.33
N ASP A 42 -19.60 11.63 28.16
CA ASP A 42 -19.78 10.93 26.91
C ASP A 42 -18.73 9.83 26.85
N ALA A 43 -19.20 8.60 26.99
CA ALA A 43 -18.40 7.41 26.79
C ALA A 43 -17.94 7.41 25.33
N VAL A 44 -16.74 7.89 25.08
CA VAL A 44 -16.04 7.64 23.83
C VAL A 44 -15.83 6.13 23.78
N SER A 45 -16.67 5.43 23.01
CA SER A 45 -16.45 4.04 22.66
C SER A 45 -15.08 3.95 22.00
N ALA A 46 -14.08 3.50 22.75
CA ALA A 46 -12.81 3.09 22.22
C ALA A 46 -13.09 1.93 21.26
N ASP A 47 -13.12 2.22 19.98
CA ASP A 47 -13.19 1.24 18.91
C ASP A 47 -11.98 0.33 19.10
N SER A 48 -12.21 -0.87 19.62
CA SER A 48 -11.18 -1.86 19.87
C SER A 48 -10.68 -2.39 18.54
N VAL A 49 -9.78 -1.65 17.91
CA VAL A 49 -9.00 -2.12 16.75
C VAL A 49 -8.17 -3.29 17.25
N SER A 50 -8.56 -4.51 16.88
CA SER A 50 -7.89 -5.72 17.35
C SER A 50 -6.40 -5.69 16.97
N ALA A 51 -5.52 -6.12 17.87
CA ALA A 51 -4.07 -6.18 17.65
C ALA A 51 -3.70 -6.94 16.36
N ASP A 52 -4.49 -7.93 15.96
CA ASP A 52 -4.33 -8.67 14.72
C ASP A 52 -4.50 -7.78 13.47
N SER A 53 -5.44 -6.83 13.49
CA SER A 53 -5.67 -5.94 12.34
C SER A 53 -4.52 -4.93 12.17
N VAL A 54 -3.89 -4.49 13.25
CA VAL A 54 -2.72 -3.60 13.23
C VAL A 54 -1.49 -4.36 12.73
N SER A 55 -1.28 -5.60 13.20
CA SER A 55 -0.18 -6.47 12.76
C SER A 55 -0.27 -6.79 11.26
N ALA A 56 -1.45 -7.20 10.78
CA ALA A 56 -1.69 -7.49 9.36
C ALA A 56 -1.48 -6.26 8.47
N SER A 57 -1.92 -5.07 8.90
CA SER A 57 -1.67 -3.81 8.18
C SER A 57 -0.19 -3.48 8.10
N SER A 58 0.60 -3.71 9.17
CA SER A 58 2.05 -3.50 9.16
C SER A 58 2.76 -4.48 8.22
N THR A 59 2.33 -5.75 8.19
CA THR A 59 2.87 -6.76 7.27
C THR A 59 2.54 -6.45 5.82
N GLY A 60 1.33 -6.01 5.51
CA GLY A 60 0.94 -5.56 4.18
C GLY A 60 1.82 -4.43 3.66
N SER A 61 2.13 -3.46 4.51
CA SER A 61 3.05 -2.36 4.18
C SER A 61 4.47 -2.85 3.90
N LYS A 62 4.97 -3.82 4.68
CA LYS A 62 6.29 -4.46 4.45
C LYS A 62 6.32 -5.22 3.11
N VAL A 63 5.27 -5.99 2.78
CA VAL A 63 5.13 -6.70 1.51
C VAL A 63 5.21 -5.73 0.34
N VAL A 64 4.43 -4.64 0.38
CA VAL A 64 4.42 -3.62 -0.68
C VAL A 64 5.78 -2.91 -0.79
N SER A 65 6.39 -2.51 0.33
CA SER A 65 7.71 -1.87 0.35
C SER A 65 8.79 -2.78 -0.21
N PHE A 66 8.75 -4.08 0.11
CA PHE A 66 9.66 -5.06 -0.46
C PHE A 66 9.43 -5.24 -1.97
N GLY A 67 8.18 -5.34 -2.40
CA GLY A 67 7.83 -5.45 -3.81
C GLY A 67 8.27 -4.25 -4.65
N LYS A 68 8.23 -3.04 -4.10
CA LYS A 68 8.71 -1.81 -4.76
C LYS A 68 10.20 -1.83 -5.11
N LYS A 69 11.01 -2.66 -4.46
CA LYS A 69 12.44 -2.84 -4.81
C LYS A 69 12.64 -3.48 -6.17
N TYR A 70 11.60 -4.09 -6.74
CA TYR A 70 11.60 -4.76 -8.04
C TYR A 70 10.97 -3.94 -9.16
N LEU A 71 10.64 -2.66 -8.93
CA LEU A 71 10.12 -1.78 -9.98
C LEU A 71 11.01 -1.82 -11.22
N GLY A 72 10.40 -1.95 -12.40
CA GLY A 72 11.10 -2.09 -13.68
C GLY A 72 11.57 -3.51 -14.01
N THR A 73 11.47 -4.48 -13.09
CA THR A 73 11.81 -5.87 -13.40
C THR A 73 10.89 -6.40 -14.52
N ARG A 74 11.49 -6.99 -15.54
CA ARG A 74 10.80 -7.42 -16.76
C ARG A 74 9.68 -8.41 -16.50
N TYR A 75 8.61 -8.27 -17.28
CA TYR A 75 7.54 -9.25 -17.33
C TYR A 75 7.90 -10.43 -18.25
N GLN A 76 7.61 -11.65 -17.80
CA GLN A 76 7.65 -12.85 -18.63
C GLN A 76 6.50 -13.76 -18.23
N PHE A 77 5.60 -14.08 -19.18
CA PHE A 77 4.51 -15.00 -18.93
C PHE A 77 5.04 -16.40 -18.57
N GLY A 78 4.47 -17.04 -17.55
CA GLY A 78 4.91 -18.34 -17.07
C GLY A 78 6.27 -18.30 -16.36
N ALA A 79 6.69 -17.15 -15.83
CA ALA A 79 7.96 -16.97 -15.14
C ALA A 79 8.20 -18.02 -14.04
N SER A 80 9.41 -18.57 -13.97
CA SER A 80 9.80 -19.48 -12.90
C SER A 80 9.82 -18.74 -11.55
N THR A 81 9.48 -19.44 -10.47
CA THR A 81 9.58 -18.93 -9.10
C THR A 81 10.98 -19.03 -8.51
N SER A 82 11.92 -19.64 -9.23
CA SER A 82 13.31 -19.79 -8.82
C SER A 82 14.22 -18.61 -9.22
N THR A 83 13.67 -17.59 -9.87
CA THR A 83 14.43 -16.41 -10.33
C THR A 83 13.72 -15.11 -9.98
N THR A 84 14.49 -14.04 -9.84
CA THR A 84 14.00 -12.66 -9.69
C THR A 84 14.38 -11.76 -10.88
N ARG A 85 14.92 -12.36 -11.95
CA ARG A 85 15.32 -11.63 -13.17
C ARG A 85 14.12 -11.16 -14.00
N TYR A 86 12.99 -11.84 -13.86
CA TYR A 86 11.71 -11.55 -14.49
C TYR A 86 10.57 -12.16 -13.67
N PHE A 87 9.38 -11.64 -13.82
CA PHE A 87 8.17 -12.12 -13.15
C PHE A 87 6.99 -12.16 -14.10
N ASP A 88 6.01 -13.07 -13.84
CA ASP A 88 4.62 -12.82 -14.19
C ASP A 88 3.85 -12.29 -12.98
N CYS A 89 2.58 -11.92 -13.17
CA CYS A 89 1.78 -11.30 -12.12
C CYS A 89 1.68 -12.15 -10.85
N SER A 90 1.50 -13.45 -10.98
CA SER A 90 1.31 -14.38 -9.84
C SER A 90 2.63 -14.89 -9.25
N SER A 91 3.71 -15.01 -10.03
CA SER A 91 5.03 -15.32 -9.47
C SER A 91 5.58 -14.14 -8.67
N PHE A 92 5.30 -12.90 -9.10
CA PHE A 92 5.66 -11.70 -8.37
C PHE A 92 4.96 -11.63 -7.02
N THR A 93 3.62 -11.77 -6.98
CA THR A 93 2.88 -11.77 -5.72
C THR A 93 3.34 -12.91 -4.82
N GLN A 94 3.50 -14.13 -5.35
CA GLN A 94 4.01 -15.27 -4.59
C GLN A 94 5.38 -14.96 -3.95
N TYR A 95 6.30 -14.39 -4.70
CA TYR A 95 7.64 -14.07 -4.24
C TYR A 95 7.65 -13.05 -3.09
N ILE A 96 6.93 -11.94 -3.24
CA ILE A 96 6.94 -10.87 -2.22
C ILE A 96 6.20 -11.26 -0.94
N PHE A 97 5.15 -12.09 -1.03
CA PHE A 97 4.43 -12.60 0.13
C PHE A 97 5.20 -13.69 0.87
N LYS A 98 5.89 -14.58 0.14
CA LYS A 98 6.73 -15.64 0.74
C LYS A 98 7.81 -15.06 1.65
N LYS A 99 8.35 -13.88 1.33
CA LYS A 99 9.33 -13.17 2.18
C LYS A 99 8.82 -12.91 3.60
N TYR A 100 7.50 -12.87 3.78
CA TYR A 100 6.83 -12.62 5.07
C TYR A 100 6.01 -13.81 5.56
N GLY A 101 6.36 -15.03 5.13
CA GLY A 101 5.77 -16.28 5.63
C GLY A 101 4.41 -16.63 5.03
N VAL A 102 3.96 -15.97 3.98
CA VAL A 102 2.69 -16.28 3.30
C VAL A 102 2.96 -17.01 1.99
N ASP A 103 2.63 -18.30 1.96
CA ASP A 103 2.73 -19.12 0.76
C ASP A 103 1.46 -19.00 -0.09
N LEU A 104 1.60 -18.36 -1.26
CA LEU A 104 0.52 -18.21 -2.23
C LEU A 104 0.62 -19.31 -3.31
N PRO A 105 -0.51 -19.78 -3.85
CA PRO A 105 -0.52 -20.66 -5.02
C PRO A 105 0.16 -20.02 -6.24
N ARG A 106 0.64 -20.87 -7.19
CA ARG A 106 1.41 -20.37 -8.35
C ARG A 106 0.61 -19.48 -9.30
N THR A 107 -0.67 -19.72 -9.50
CA THR A 107 -1.47 -19.02 -10.53
C THR A 107 -2.39 -17.97 -9.93
N SER A 108 -2.67 -16.89 -10.68
CA SER A 108 -3.63 -15.85 -10.27
C SER A 108 -5.02 -16.42 -10.00
N VAL A 109 -5.46 -17.42 -10.77
CA VAL A 109 -6.73 -18.12 -10.55
C VAL A 109 -6.76 -18.81 -9.19
N ALA A 110 -5.71 -19.56 -8.84
CA ALA A 110 -5.61 -20.24 -7.55
C ALA A 110 -5.48 -19.26 -6.39
N GLN A 111 -4.68 -18.20 -6.55
CA GLN A 111 -4.55 -17.10 -5.56
C GLN A 111 -5.90 -16.42 -5.31
N SER A 112 -6.77 -16.31 -6.30
CA SER A 112 -8.09 -15.70 -6.15
C SER A 112 -9.08 -16.51 -5.30
N LYS A 113 -8.72 -17.73 -4.91
CA LYS A 113 -9.54 -18.67 -4.12
C LYS A 113 -9.10 -18.75 -2.66
N VAL A 114 -7.91 -18.23 -2.30
CA VAL A 114 -7.39 -18.27 -0.93
C VAL A 114 -7.68 -16.99 -0.17
N GLY A 115 -7.62 -17.05 1.15
CA GLY A 115 -7.87 -15.93 2.06
C GLY A 115 -9.35 -15.52 2.15
N LYS A 116 -9.60 -14.41 2.86
CA LYS A 116 -10.95 -13.85 3.09
C LYS A 116 -11.34 -12.92 1.92
N SER A 117 -12.62 -12.97 1.50
CA SER A 117 -13.15 -12.01 0.53
C SER A 117 -13.18 -10.60 1.11
N VAL A 118 -12.78 -9.61 0.30
CA VAL A 118 -12.76 -8.19 0.69
C VAL A 118 -13.48 -7.37 -0.39
N SER A 119 -14.38 -6.49 0.02
CA SER A 119 -15.00 -5.53 -0.92
C SER A 119 -13.97 -4.47 -1.35
N LYS A 120 -14.18 -3.89 -2.53
CA LYS A 120 -13.30 -2.82 -3.04
C LYS A 120 -13.19 -1.62 -2.10
N ALA A 121 -14.29 -1.30 -1.38
CA ALA A 121 -14.32 -0.19 -0.41
C ALA A 121 -13.49 -0.46 0.85
N ASN A 122 -13.31 -1.75 1.21
CA ASN A 122 -12.61 -2.17 2.43
C ASN A 122 -11.18 -2.66 2.18
N LEU A 123 -10.60 -2.31 1.03
CA LEU A 123 -9.22 -2.65 0.69
C LEU A 123 -8.22 -2.06 1.69
N ARG A 124 -7.28 -2.90 2.15
CA ARG A 124 -6.14 -2.53 2.98
C ARG A 124 -4.85 -2.85 2.24
N VAL A 125 -3.77 -2.13 2.56
CA VAL A 125 -2.44 -2.38 1.99
C VAL A 125 -2.05 -3.85 2.20
N GLY A 126 -1.64 -4.52 1.11
CA GLY A 126 -1.34 -5.95 1.11
C GLY A 126 -2.49 -6.86 0.64
N ASP A 127 -3.71 -6.36 0.43
CA ASP A 127 -4.77 -7.17 -0.16
C ASP A 127 -4.45 -7.52 -1.62
N LEU A 128 -4.78 -8.74 -2.03
CA LEU A 128 -4.71 -9.17 -3.42
C LEU A 128 -5.92 -8.68 -4.19
N VAL A 129 -5.69 -8.13 -5.38
CA VAL A 129 -6.73 -7.61 -6.28
C VAL A 129 -6.66 -8.36 -7.61
N PHE A 130 -7.80 -8.81 -8.12
CA PHE A 130 -7.89 -9.69 -9.28
C PHE A 130 -8.68 -9.07 -10.41
N PHE A 131 -8.23 -9.32 -11.64
CA PHE A 131 -8.76 -8.70 -12.85
C PHE A 131 -8.96 -9.72 -13.97
N SER A 132 -9.90 -9.40 -14.87
CA SER A 132 -10.03 -10.01 -16.19
C SER A 132 -9.39 -9.08 -17.22
N SER A 133 -8.07 -9.19 -17.41
CA SER A 133 -7.27 -8.27 -18.23
C SER A 133 -6.30 -8.99 -19.15
N GLY A 134 -5.99 -8.38 -20.30
CA GLY A 134 -5.10 -8.95 -21.32
C GLY A 134 -5.82 -9.84 -22.32
N SER A 135 -5.06 -10.43 -23.25
CA SER A 135 -5.60 -11.18 -24.42
C SER A 135 -6.43 -12.43 -24.08
N ARG A 136 -6.28 -12.96 -22.85
CA ARG A 136 -7.03 -14.16 -22.40
C ARG A 136 -8.25 -13.82 -21.53
N ALA A 137 -8.57 -12.52 -21.40
CA ALA A 137 -9.70 -12.05 -20.61
C ALA A 137 -11.02 -12.24 -21.36
N ASN A 138 -12.07 -12.66 -20.61
CA ASN A 138 -13.45 -12.73 -21.12
C ASN A 138 -14.42 -11.90 -20.25
N GLY A 139 -13.92 -11.00 -19.41
CA GLY A 139 -14.69 -10.18 -18.50
C GLY A 139 -15.11 -10.87 -17.19
N LYS A 140 -14.98 -12.19 -17.07
CA LYS A 140 -15.41 -13.00 -15.92
C LYS A 140 -14.29 -13.82 -15.29
N ASN A 141 -13.33 -14.25 -16.11
CA ASN A 141 -12.20 -15.09 -15.67
C ASN A 141 -11.08 -14.26 -15.02
N VAL A 142 -10.43 -14.80 -13.99
CA VAL A 142 -9.22 -14.20 -13.42
C VAL A 142 -8.03 -14.49 -14.32
N THR A 143 -7.43 -13.44 -14.86
CA THR A 143 -6.23 -13.52 -15.71
C THR A 143 -5.05 -12.75 -15.15
N HIS A 144 -5.30 -11.87 -14.16
CA HIS A 144 -4.28 -11.02 -13.59
C HIS A 144 -4.47 -10.82 -12.08
N VAL A 145 -3.37 -10.61 -11.36
CA VAL A 145 -3.34 -10.30 -9.93
C VAL A 145 -2.38 -9.16 -9.65
N ALA A 146 -2.76 -8.31 -8.69
CA ALA A 146 -1.97 -7.22 -8.14
C ALA A 146 -2.05 -7.21 -6.62
N VAL A 147 -1.18 -6.43 -5.96
CA VAL A 147 -1.25 -6.12 -4.54
C VAL A 147 -1.73 -4.69 -4.35
N TYR A 148 -2.73 -4.47 -3.52
CA TYR A 148 -3.18 -3.12 -3.18
C TYR A 148 -2.10 -2.40 -2.36
N ALA A 149 -1.66 -1.26 -2.86
CA ALA A 149 -0.55 -0.48 -2.30
C ALA A 149 -1.00 0.76 -1.49
N GLY A 150 -2.32 0.89 -1.26
CA GLY A 150 -2.91 2.07 -0.61
C GLY A 150 -3.27 3.18 -1.60
N ASN A 151 -4.13 4.10 -1.19
CA ASN A 151 -4.51 5.31 -1.94
C ASN A 151 -4.96 5.04 -3.38
N GLY A 152 -5.72 3.96 -3.59
CA GLY A 152 -6.19 3.57 -4.92
C GLY A 152 -5.10 3.05 -5.85
N LYS A 153 -3.91 2.72 -5.35
CA LYS A 153 -2.80 2.20 -6.15
C LYS A 153 -2.64 0.70 -6.00
N ILE A 154 -2.15 0.07 -7.07
CA ILE A 154 -1.82 -1.36 -7.11
C ILE A 154 -0.38 -1.55 -7.57
N LEU A 155 0.34 -2.47 -6.92
CA LEU A 155 1.67 -2.93 -7.28
C LEU A 155 1.54 -4.26 -8.00
N HIS A 156 2.05 -4.36 -9.22
CA HIS A 156 1.90 -5.56 -10.05
C HIS A 156 2.95 -5.59 -11.17
N THR A 157 2.91 -6.62 -12.02
CA THR A 157 3.75 -6.68 -13.22
C THR A 157 2.96 -7.16 -14.43
N TYR A 158 3.15 -6.50 -15.55
CA TYR A 158 2.60 -6.85 -16.86
C TYR A 158 3.48 -6.23 -17.96
N GLY A 159 3.54 -6.84 -19.15
CA GLY A 159 4.21 -6.29 -20.34
C GLY A 159 5.38 -5.33 -20.05
N SER A 160 5.45 -4.22 -20.78
CA SER A 160 6.32 -3.08 -20.46
C SER A 160 5.54 -2.09 -19.56
N PRO A 161 6.13 -1.56 -18.49
CA PRO A 161 7.53 -1.60 -18.05
C PRO A 161 7.90 -2.77 -17.11
N GLY A 162 7.09 -3.82 -17.00
CA GLY A 162 7.29 -4.88 -16.03
C GLY A 162 6.66 -4.56 -14.68
N VAL A 163 7.39 -4.74 -13.58
CA VAL A 163 6.88 -4.40 -12.24
C VAL A 163 6.66 -2.89 -12.13
N THR A 164 5.43 -2.51 -11.79
CA THR A 164 5.00 -1.11 -11.79
C THR A 164 3.89 -0.84 -10.78
N ILE A 165 3.60 0.45 -10.58
CA ILE A 165 2.45 0.92 -9.80
C ILE A 165 1.44 1.56 -10.75
N SER A 166 0.19 1.12 -10.67
CA SER A 166 -0.92 1.65 -11.47
C SER A 166 -2.06 2.17 -10.58
N ASP A 167 -2.97 2.93 -11.18
CA ASP A 167 -4.19 3.38 -10.50
C ASP A 167 -5.31 2.35 -10.67
N LEU A 168 -5.82 1.82 -9.55
CA LEU A 168 -6.94 0.88 -9.51
C LEU A 168 -8.24 1.51 -9.99
N ASN A 169 -8.38 2.82 -9.89
CA ASN A 169 -9.63 3.54 -10.11
C ASN A 169 -9.68 4.21 -11.49
N SER A 170 -8.70 3.95 -12.35
CA SER A 170 -8.67 4.50 -13.70
C SER A 170 -8.45 3.43 -14.79
N GLY A 171 -8.74 3.80 -16.02
CA GLY A 171 -8.43 3.05 -17.23
C GLY A 171 -8.84 1.57 -17.19
N ASN A 172 -7.93 0.71 -17.64
CA ASN A 172 -8.14 -0.72 -17.74
C ASN A 172 -8.39 -1.39 -16.38
N TRP A 173 -7.68 -0.97 -15.32
CA TRP A 173 -7.78 -1.60 -14.01
C TRP A 173 -9.14 -1.36 -13.34
N LYS A 174 -9.74 -0.17 -13.53
CA LYS A 174 -11.10 0.11 -13.07
C LYS A 174 -12.12 -0.77 -13.81
N LYS A 175 -11.99 -0.91 -15.13
CA LYS A 175 -12.94 -1.63 -15.98
C LYS A 175 -12.90 -3.16 -15.79
N THR A 176 -11.72 -3.70 -15.50
CA THR A 176 -11.46 -5.15 -15.48
C THR A 176 -11.39 -5.74 -14.07
N TYR A 177 -11.59 -4.93 -13.02
CA TYR A 177 -11.64 -5.40 -11.64
C TYR A 177 -12.74 -6.44 -11.43
N LEU A 178 -12.40 -7.54 -10.76
CA LEU A 178 -13.33 -8.62 -10.44
C LEU A 178 -13.60 -8.76 -8.95
N LYS A 179 -12.56 -8.90 -8.13
CA LYS A 179 -12.65 -9.19 -6.70
C LYS A 179 -11.33 -8.97 -5.98
N SER A 180 -11.37 -9.06 -4.65
CA SER A 180 -10.17 -8.96 -3.81
C SER A 180 -10.16 -10.01 -2.71
N ARG A 181 -8.95 -10.33 -2.20
CA ARG A 181 -8.70 -11.27 -1.13
C ARG A 181 -7.70 -10.73 -0.12
N ARG A 182 -7.95 -10.96 1.16
CA ARG A 182 -7.00 -10.73 2.25
C ARG A 182 -6.39 -12.05 2.67
N VAL A 183 -5.06 -12.12 2.69
CA VAL A 183 -4.26 -13.31 3.01
C VAL A 183 -3.29 -13.07 4.16
N LEU A 184 -3.33 -11.87 4.72
CA LEU A 184 -2.59 -11.41 5.90
C LEU A 184 -3.50 -11.32 7.11
#